data_7320683a5adee211cd307d3f56135aba
#
_entry.id   7320683a5adee211cd307d3f56135aba
#
_cell.length_a   1.000
_cell.length_b   1.000
_cell.length_c   1.000
_cell.angle_alpha   90.00
_cell.angle_beta   90.00
_cell.angle_gamma   90.00
#
_symmetry.space_group_name_H-M   'P 1'
#
loop_
_entity.id
_entity.type
_entity.pdbx_description
1 polymer ?
#
loop_
_entity_poly.entity_id
_entity_poly.type
_entity_poly.pdbx_seq_one_letter_code
_entity_poly.pdbx_strand_id
1 'polypeptide(L)'
;MKNVYFLSDAHLGSRAIEHGRTQERRLVNFLDSIKHKAAAVYLLGDMFDFWYEFRTVVPKGYTRFLGKLSELTDMGVEVYFFTGNHDIWCGDYLTRECGVVIHRDPLTTEIYGKEFYLAHGDGLGDPDKKFKLLRTMFHSRTLQTLFSTLHPRWSVEFGLRWAKHSRLKRIDGKEPDYMGENNEHLVLYLSLIHISEPTRPY
;
A
#
# COMPACT_ATOMS: atom_id res chain seq x y z
N MET A 1 -5.92 -22.43 15.59
CA MET A 1 -4.77 -21.70 15.04
C MET A 1 -5.32 -20.39 14.45
N LYS A 2 -4.76 -19.25 14.75
CA LYS A 2 -5.17 -17.98 14.14
C LYS A 2 -4.53 -17.85 12.75
N ASN A 3 -5.17 -17.13 11.84
CA ASN A 3 -4.72 -16.97 10.46
C ASN A 3 -3.97 -15.64 10.28
N VAL A 4 -3.13 -15.56 9.26
CA VAL A 4 -2.53 -14.31 8.77
C VAL A 4 -3.16 -13.96 7.43
N TYR A 5 -3.52 -12.69 7.25
CA TYR A 5 -4.20 -12.19 6.06
C TYR A 5 -3.37 -11.13 5.36
N PHE A 6 -3.37 -11.17 4.03
CA PHE A 6 -2.65 -10.24 3.17
C PHE A 6 -3.65 -9.54 2.25
N LEU A 7 -3.58 -8.22 2.16
CA LEU A 7 -4.42 -7.38 1.32
C LEU A 7 -3.57 -6.30 0.67
N SER A 8 -3.90 -5.91 -0.55
CA SER A 8 -3.25 -4.80 -1.25
C SER A 8 -4.26 -4.08 -2.15
N ASP A 9 -3.87 -2.93 -2.69
CA ASP A 9 -4.52 -2.25 -3.81
C ASP A 9 -6.03 -1.97 -3.60
N ALA A 10 -6.42 -1.64 -2.39
CA ALA A 10 -7.80 -1.28 -2.10
C ALA A 10 -8.19 0.10 -2.68
N HIS A 11 -7.22 0.98 -2.87
CA HIS A 11 -7.37 2.30 -3.47
C HIS A 11 -8.62 3.05 -3.01
N LEU A 12 -8.83 3.09 -1.72
CA LEU A 12 -9.97 3.79 -1.12
C LEU A 12 -9.97 5.27 -1.50
N GLY A 13 -11.13 5.78 -1.85
CA GLY A 13 -11.31 7.16 -2.29
C GLY A 13 -11.01 7.41 -3.76
N SER A 14 -10.76 6.38 -4.54
CA SER A 14 -10.52 6.51 -5.97
C SER A 14 -11.70 7.17 -6.69
N ARG A 15 -11.40 8.21 -7.46
CA ARG A 15 -12.37 8.90 -8.32
C ARG A 15 -12.63 8.18 -9.64
N ALA A 16 -11.88 7.14 -9.93
CA ALA A 16 -12.10 6.27 -11.09
C ALA A 16 -13.13 5.15 -10.78
N ILE A 17 -13.48 4.95 -9.53
CA ILE A 17 -14.43 3.92 -9.08
C ILE A 17 -15.75 4.60 -8.73
N GLU A 18 -16.84 4.23 -9.41
CA GLU A 18 -18.16 4.84 -9.20
C GLU A 18 -18.66 4.49 -7.82
N HIS A 19 -18.50 3.73 -7.04
CA HIS A 19 -19.08 3.44 -5.72
C HIS A 19 -18.05 3.28 -4.60
N GLY A 20 -17.17 4.26 -4.42
CA GLY A 20 -16.07 4.21 -3.44
C GLY A 20 -16.50 3.87 -1.99
N ARG A 21 -17.69 4.31 -1.56
CA ARG A 21 -18.25 3.91 -0.25
C ARG A 21 -18.60 2.43 -0.18
N THR A 22 -19.03 1.84 -1.27
CA THR A 22 -19.33 0.40 -1.33
C THR A 22 -18.06 -0.42 -1.21
N GLN A 23 -16.98 0.04 -1.83
CA GLN A 23 -15.67 -0.59 -1.73
C GLN A 23 -15.14 -0.54 -0.28
N GLU A 24 -15.19 0.63 0.37
CA GLU A 24 -14.81 0.76 1.78
C GLU A 24 -15.62 -0.20 2.67
N ARG A 25 -16.95 -0.26 2.48
CA ARG A 25 -17.81 -1.17 3.24
C ARG A 25 -17.47 -2.64 3.01
N ARG A 26 -17.17 -3.05 1.76
CA ARG A 26 -16.76 -4.42 1.46
C ARG A 26 -15.47 -4.79 2.20
N LEU A 27 -14.47 -3.91 2.17
CA LEU A 27 -13.22 -4.11 2.89
C LEU A 27 -13.45 -4.19 4.40
N VAL A 28 -14.24 -3.28 4.96
CA VAL A 28 -14.57 -3.26 6.40
C VAL A 28 -15.35 -4.54 6.80
N ASN A 29 -16.32 -4.98 6.01
CA ASN A 29 -17.05 -6.22 6.27
C ASN A 29 -16.13 -7.44 6.20
N PHE A 30 -15.18 -7.47 5.25
CA PHE A 30 -14.18 -8.54 5.20
C PHE A 30 -13.33 -8.55 6.48
N LEU A 31 -12.77 -7.41 6.87
CA LEU A 31 -11.97 -7.28 8.11
C LEU A 31 -12.80 -7.67 9.35
N ASP A 32 -14.07 -7.31 9.39
CA ASP A 32 -14.97 -7.72 10.47
C ASP A 32 -15.16 -9.23 10.53
N SER A 33 -15.31 -9.88 9.39
CA SER A 33 -15.49 -11.33 9.31
C SER A 33 -14.29 -12.14 9.78
N ILE A 34 -13.10 -11.56 9.76
CA ILE A 34 -11.84 -12.21 10.14
C ILE A 34 -11.33 -11.83 11.53
N LYS A 35 -11.85 -10.77 12.17
CA LYS A 35 -11.29 -10.16 13.38
C LYS A 35 -11.03 -11.13 14.55
N HIS A 36 -11.86 -12.14 14.72
CA HIS A 36 -11.68 -13.15 15.77
C HIS A 36 -10.74 -14.29 15.37
N LYS A 37 -10.45 -14.42 14.08
CA LYS A 37 -9.60 -15.49 13.50
C LYS A 37 -8.21 -15.02 13.11
N ALA A 38 -8.00 -13.71 13.02
CA ALA A 38 -6.74 -13.12 12.62
C ALA A 38 -5.72 -13.14 13.76
N ALA A 39 -4.49 -13.57 13.44
CA ALA A 39 -3.30 -13.27 14.22
C ALA A 39 -2.72 -11.93 13.77
N ALA A 40 -2.58 -11.78 12.46
CA ALA A 40 -2.05 -10.56 11.85
C ALA A 40 -2.76 -10.25 10.53
N VAL A 41 -2.78 -8.97 10.16
CA VAL A 41 -3.24 -8.45 8.87
C VAL A 41 -2.12 -7.61 8.25
N TYR A 42 -1.66 -7.99 7.08
CA TYR A 42 -0.67 -7.25 6.29
C TYR A 42 -1.36 -6.50 5.16
N LEU A 43 -1.32 -5.19 5.21
CA LEU A 43 -1.81 -4.28 4.17
C LEU A 43 -0.60 -3.89 3.30
N LEU A 44 -0.50 -4.50 2.11
CA LEU A 44 0.71 -4.44 1.29
C LEU A 44 0.72 -3.25 0.31
N GLY A 45 0.27 -2.09 0.75
CA GLY A 45 0.33 -0.83 0.02
C GLY A 45 -0.88 -0.53 -0.84
N ASP A 46 -0.97 0.71 -1.30
CA ASP A 46 -2.05 1.26 -2.12
C ASP A 46 -3.45 1.03 -1.52
N MET A 47 -3.53 1.10 -0.19
CA MET A 47 -4.82 1.03 0.49
C MET A 47 -5.66 2.29 0.25
N PHE A 48 -5.01 3.43 0.09
CA PHE A 48 -5.62 4.70 -0.28
C PHE A 48 -5.24 5.09 -1.71
N ASP A 49 -6.16 5.71 -2.44
CA ASP A 49 -5.88 6.24 -3.78
C ASP A 49 -4.95 7.46 -3.76
N PHE A 50 -4.96 8.18 -2.66
CA PHE A 50 -4.01 9.23 -2.30
C PHE A 50 -4.04 9.46 -0.80
N TRP A 51 -2.85 9.46 -0.17
CA TRP A 51 -2.69 9.80 1.24
C TRP A 51 -1.49 10.72 1.43
N TYR A 52 -1.71 11.82 2.15
CA TYR A 52 -0.68 12.75 2.58
C TYR A 52 -1.00 13.28 3.96
N GLU A 53 -0.06 13.17 4.88
CA GLU A 53 -0.19 13.72 6.23
C GLU A 53 0.41 15.11 6.30
N PHE A 54 -0.44 16.12 6.46
CA PHE A 54 -0.02 17.46 6.83
C PHE A 54 0.21 17.52 8.34
N ARG A 55 0.84 18.59 8.80
CA ARG A 55 1.15 18.74 10.22
C ARG A 55 -0.05 18.55 11.15
N THR A 56 -1.23 19.02 10.75
CA THR A 56 -2.45 19.05 11.60
C THR A 56 -3.68 18.51 10.90
N VAL A 57 -3.57 18.05 9.66
CA VAL A 57 -4.72 17.53 8.91
C VAL A 57 -4.33 16.32 8.07
N VAL A 58 -5.26 15.39 7.94
CA VAL A 58 -5.19 14.22 7.05
C VAL A 58 -6.33 14.29 6.03
N PRO A 59 -6.26 13.53 4.93
CA PRO A 59 -7.36 13.43 3.98
C PRO A 59 -8.65 13.00 4.69
N LYS A 60 -9.75 13.67 4.41
CA LYS A 60 -11.06 13.34 4.98
C LYS A 60 -11.66 12.09 4.33
N GLY A 61 -12.39 11.33 5.10
CA GLY A 61 -13.02 10.08 4.68
C GLY A 61 -12.43 8.90 5.42
N TYR A 62 -12.67 7.71 4.90
CA TYR A 62 -12.09 6.45 5.40
C TYR A 62 -12.41 6.11 6.86
N THR A 63 -13.37 6.82 7.47
CA THR A 63 -13.69 6.70 8.91
C THR A 63 -14.02 5.27 9.32
N ARG A 64 -14.71 4.52 8.46
CA ARG A 64 -15.05 3.12 8.74
C ARG A 64 -13.83 2.21 8.69
N PHE A 65 -12.98 2.42 7.69
CA PHE A 65 -11.76 1.64 7.53
C PHE A 65 -10.77 1.93 8.66
N LEU A 66 -10.52 3.21 8.97
CA LEU A 66 -9.65 3.60 10.07
C LEU A 66 -10.16 3.09 11.41
N GLY A 67 -11.46 3.23 11.69
CA GLY A 67 -12.07 2.69 12.90
C GLY A 67 -12.00 1.16 12.98
N LYS A 68 -12.04 0.46 11.83
CA LYS A 68 -11.86 -0.99 11.81
C LYS A 68 -10.42 -1.40 12.08
N LEU A 69 -9.44 -0.63 11.61
CA LEU A 69 -8.03 -0.86 11.96
C LEU A 69 -7.81 -0.70 13.47
N SER A 70 -8.34 0.39 14.06
CA SER A 70 -8.29 0.61 15.52
C SER A 70 -8.95 -0.54 16.28
N GLU A 71 -10.15 -0.99 15.87
CA GLU A 71 -10.82 -2.13 16.50
C GLU A 71 -9.96 -3.40 16.46
N LEU A 72 -9.32 -3.70 15.33
CA LEU A 72 -8.45 -4.87 15.19
C LEU A 72 -7.26 -4.80 16.13
N THR A 73 -6.57 -3.67 16.19
CA THR A 73 -5.41 -3.47 17.06
C THR A 73 -5.79 -3.48 18.52
N ASP A 74 -6.92 -2.89 18.92
CA ASP A 74 -7.48 -2.94 20.28
C ASP A 74 -7.83 -4.38 20.70
N MET A 75 -8.21 -5.24 19.75
CA MET A 75 -8.44 -6.67 19.98
C MET A 75 -7.15 -7.50 20.03
N GLY A 76 -5.98 -6.88 19.88
CA GLY A 76 -4.67 -7.53 19.86
C GLY A 76 -4.34 -8.26 18.55
N VAL A 77 -4.99 -7.88 17.42
CA VAL A 77 -4.58 -8.30 16.09
C VAL A 77 -3.46 -7.40 15.62
N GLU A 78 -2.34 -7.96 15.22
CA GLU A 78 -1.24 -7.18 14.65
C GLU A 78 -1.61 -6.68 13.27
N VAL A 79 -1.56 -5.37 13.05
CA VAL A 79 -1.86 -4.76 11.74
C VAL A 79 -0.60 -4.07 11.23
N TYR A 80 -0.10 -4.55 10.09
CA TYR A 80 1.07 -4.03 9.40
C TYR A 80 0.62 -3.32 8.12
N PHE A 81 1.16 -2.12 7.90
CA PHE A 81 0.85 -1.30 6.73
C PHE A 81 2.14 -1.01 5.96
N PHE A 82 2.24 -1.54 4.75
CA PHE A 82 3.30 -1.21 3.82
C PHE A 82 2.85 -0.02 2.97
N THR A 83 3.72 0.94 2.77
CA THR A 83 3.43 2.05 1.87
C THR A 83 3.57 1.61 0.42
N GLY A 84 2.55 1.90 -0.39
CA GLY A 84 2.62 1.81 -1.85
C GLY A 84 2.95 3.17 -2.48
N ASN A 85 2.84 3.26 -3.78
CA ASN A 85 3.14 4.51 -4.50
C ASN A 85 2.02 5.58 -4.37
N HIS A 86 0.80 5.18 -4.01
CA HIS A 86 -0.32 6.09 -3.79
C HIS A 86 -0.42 6.61 -2.34
N ASP A 87 0.08 5.87 -1.40
CA ASP A 87 0.07 6.21 0.04
C ASP A 87 1.49 6.29 0.65
N ILE A 88 2.48 6.55 -0.20
CA ILE A 88 3.90 6.69 0.16
C ILE A 88 4.15 7.77 1.22
N TRP A 89 3.26 8.77 1.32
CA TRP A 89 3.39 9.89 2.25
C TRP A 89 2.61 9.69 3.56
N CYS A 90 2.40 8.43 3.94
CA CYS A 90 1.98 8.09 5.29
C CYS A 90 3.06 8.50 6.30
N GLY A 91 2.69 9.34 7.25
CA GLY A 91 3.53 9.73 8.38
C GLY A 91 3.41 8.76 9.56
N ASP A 92 2.93 9.24 10.68
CA ASP A 92 2.73 8.46 11.91
C ASP A 92 1.25 8.41 12.37
N TYR A 93 0.34 9.03 11.63
CA TYR A 93 -1.07 9.10 11.99
C TYR A 93 -1.70 7.71 12.20
N LEU A 94 -1.50 6.79 11.23
CA LEU A 94 -2.06 5.44 11.34
C LEU A 94 -1.48 4.67 12.54
N THR A 95 -0.21 4.89 12.87
CA THR A 95 0.41 4.28 14.04
C THR A 95 -0.18 4.86 15.33
N ARG A 96 -0.33 6.18 15.43
CA ARG A 96 -0.77 6.86 16.65
C ARG A 96 -2.26 6.70 16.92
N GLU A 97 -3.08 6.77 15.85
CA GLU A 97 -4.53 6.75 15.97
C GLU A 97 -5.15 5.35 15.81
N CYS A 98 -4.47 4.47 15.06
CA CYS A 98 -5.00 3.14 14.75
C CYS A 98 -4.13 1.99 15.25
N GLY A 99 -2.99 2.25 15.93
CA GLY A 99 -2.12 1.20 16.43
C GLY A 99 -1.40 0.37 15.35
N VAL A 100 -1.36 0.85 14.12
CA VAL A 100 -0.81 0.14 12.96
C VAL A 100 0.70 0.28 12.91
N VAL A 101 1.42 -0.77 12.57
CA VAL A 101 2.87 -0.74 12.31
C VAL A 101 3.14 -0.43 10.85
N ILE A 102 3.79 0.71 10.56
CA ILE A 102 4.07 1.14 9.19
C ILE A 102 5.45 0.67 8.75
N HIS A 103 5.49 -0.01 7.59
CA HIS A 103 6.69 -0.40 6.87
C HIS A 103 6.83 0.41 5.58
N ARG A 104 7.97 1.09 5.42
CA ARG A 104 8.29 1.89 4.21
C ARG A 104 9.22 1.16 3.27
N ASP A 105 9.86 0.13 3.76
CA ASP A 105 10.81 -0.73 3.05
C ASP A 105 10.29 -2.17 3.02
N PRO A 106 10.74 -2.97 2.05
CA PRO A 106 10.46 -4.40 2.03
C PRO A 106 10.89 -5.09 3.34
N LEU A 107 10.14 -6.10 3.74
CA LEU A 107 10.38 -6.88 4.93
C LEU A 107 10.51 -8.36 4.59
N THR A 108 11.61 -9.00 5.00
CA THR A 108 11.68 -10.45 5.07
C THR A 108 11.34 -10.89 6.49
N THR A 109 10.39 -11.79 6.62
CA THR A 109 9.90 -12.26 7.92
C THR A 109 9.49 -13.73 7.86
N GLU A 110 9.56 -14.41 8.99
CA GLU A 110 9.06 -15.77 9.11
C GLU A 110 7.63 -15.79 9.65
N ILE A 111 6.74 -16.50 8.97
CA ILE A 111 5.35 -16.68 9.37
C ILE A 111 5.05 -18.18 9.38
N TYR A 112 4.76 -18.73 10.55
CA TYR A 112 4.48 -20.17 10.74
C TYR A 112 5.54 -21.11 10.14
N GLY A 113 6.82 -20.77 10.33
CA GLY A 113 7.94 -21.58 9.86
C GLY A 113 8.23 -21.45 8.36
N LYS A 114 7.60 -20.47 7.68
CA LYS A 114 7.87 -20.14 6.28
C LYS A 114 8.39 -18.74 6.16
N GLU A 115 9.40 -18.54 5.34
CA GLU A 115 9.95 -17.22 5.04
C GLU A 115 9.09 -16.51 3.99
N PHE A 116 8.80 -15.23 4.23
CA PHE A 116 8.05 -14.37 3.33
C PHE A 116 8.84 -13.09 3.06
N TYR A 117 8.92 -12.72 1.78
CA TYR A 117 9.35 -11.40 1.35
C TYR A 117 8.12 -10.56 1.06
N LEU A 118 7.90 -9.52 1.88
CA LEU A 118 6.72 -8.67 1.84
C LEU A 118 7.10 -7.27 1.32
N ALA A 119 6.47 -6.87 0.24
CA ALA A 119 6.64 -5.55 -0.36
C ALA A 119 5.40 -5.19 -1.18
N HIS A 120 5.19 -3.90 -1.44
CA HIS A 120 4.15 -3.48 -2.38
C HIS A 120 4.52 -3.86 -3.82
N GLY A 121 5.80 -3.84 -4.16
CA GLY A 121 6.28 -4.29 -5.47
C GLY A 121 6.49 -3.16 -6.51
N ASP A 122 6.14 -1.91 -6.19
CA ASP A 122 6.34 -0.79 -7.09
C ASP A 122 7.83 -0.54 -7.38
N GLY A 123 8.20 -0.67 -8.65
CA GLY A 123 9.58 -0.43 -9.13
C GLY A 123 10.63 -1.43 -8.65
N LEU A 124 10.24 -2.58 -8.10
CA LEU A 124 11.17 -3.67 -7.83
C LEU A 124 11.70 -4.22 -9.16
N GLY A 125 13.01 -4.09 -9.38
CA GLY A 125 13.65 -4.55 -10.61
C GLY A 125 13.31 -3.75 -11.88
N ASP A 126 12.40 -2.77 -11.83
CA ASP A 126 11.96 -2.01 -13.00
C ASP A 126 13.12 -1.28 -13.68
N PRO A 127 13.37 -1.49 -14.99
CA PRO A 127 14.40 -0.81 -15.74
C PRO A 127 14.06 0.63 -16.13
N ASP A 128 12.80 1.07 -16.02
CA ASP A 128 12.37 2.40 -16.47
C ASP A 128 12.98 3.52 -15.63
N LYS A 129 13.90 4.25 -16.27
CA LYS A 129 14.60 5.40 -15.67
C LYS A 129 13.66 6.54 -15.29
N LYS A 130 12.56 6.74 -16.03
CA LYS A 130 11.57 7.81 -15.75
C LYS A 130 10.79 7.47 -14.50
N PHE A 131 10.39 6.20 -14.36
CA PHE A 131 9.71 5.72 -13.17
C PHE A 131 10.63 5.83 -11.93
N LYS A 132 11.88 5.41 -12.03
CA LYS A 132 12.88 5.56 -10.95
C LYS A 132 13.08 7.02 -10.53
N LEU A 133 13.16 7.94 -11.51
CA LEU A 133 13.29 9.37 -11.21
C LEU A 133 12.05 9.89 -10.46
N LEU A 134 10.86 9.56 -10.95
CA LEU A 134 9.59 9.95 -10.31
C LEU A 134 9.50 9.41 -8.88
N ARG A 135 9.83 8.13 -8.68
CA ARG A 135 9.88 7.49 -7.37
C ARG A 135 10.87 8.22 -6.43
N THR A 136 12.07 8.53 -6.91
CA THR A 136 13.07 9.29 -6.14
C THR A 136 12.55 10.67 -5.74
N MET A 137 11.83 11.36 -6.64
CA MET A 137 11.19 12.65 -6.33
C MET A 137 10.14 12.52 -5.22
N PHE A 138 9.30 11.50 -5.27
CA PHE A 138 8.28 11.28 -4.24
C PHE A 138 8.86 10.87 -2.87
N HIS A 139 10.01 10.19 -2.85
CA HIS A 139 10.74 9.87 -1.62
C HIS A 139 11.56 11.05 -1.07
N SER A 140 11.75 12.12 -1.84
CA SER A 140 12.53 13.28 -1.40
C SER A 140 11.85 14.05 -0.27
N ARG A 141 12.44 14.03 0.93
CA ARG A 141 11.94 14.79 2.09
C ARG A 141 11.81 16.28 1.82
N THR A 142 12.72 16.86 1.05
CA THR A 142 12.68 18.27 0.67
C THR A 142 11.44 18.58 -0.18
N LEU A 143 11.14 17.74 -1.17
CA LEU A 143 9.96 17.92 -2.01
C LEU A 143 8.67 17.66 -1.23
N GLN A 144 8.65 16.70 -0.31
CA GLN A 144 7.53 16.47 0.61
C GLN A 144 7.28 17.69 1.49
N THR A 145 8.35 18.28 2.06
CA THR A 145 8.24 19.50 2.88
C THR A 145 7.73 20.66 2.04
N LEU A 146 8.24 20.85 0.82
CA LEU A 146 7.73 21.88 -0.07
C LEU A 146 6.26 21.66 -0.44
N PHE A 147 5.86 20.42 -0.71
CA PHE A 147 4.47 20.07 -0.96
C PHE A 147 3.57 20.33 0.26
N SER A 148 4.09 20.16 1.47
CA SER A 148 3.36 20.44 2.72
C SER A 148 3.05 21.92 2.93
N THR A 149 3.76 22.83 2.28
CA THR A 149 3.49 24.28 2.36
C THR A 149 2.28 24.70 1.52
N LEU A 150 1.86 23.85 0.58
CA LEU A 150 0.67 24.11 -0.21
C LEU A 150 -0.59 23.92 0.64
N HIS A 151 -1.63 24.71 0.33
CA HIS A 151 -2.90 24.55 1.05
C HIS A 151 -3.45 23.12 0.84
N PRO A 152 -3.85 22.39 1.91
CA PRO A 152 -4.27 20.99 1.84
C PRO A 152 -5.35 20.69 0.78
N ARG A 153 -6.27 21.65 0.57
CA ARG A 153 -7.30 21.54 -0.46
C ARG A 153 -6.71 21.33 -1.87
N TRP A 154 -5.66 22.08 -2.21
CA TRP A 154 -5.05 22.01 -3.54
C TRP A 154 -4.16 20.78 -3.66
N SER A 155 -3.42 20.47 -2.63
CA SER A 155 -2.52 19.31 -2.60
C SER A 155 -3.28 18.00 -2.72
N VAL A 156 -4.35 17.83 -1.95
CA VAL A 156 -5.19 16.62 -2.01
C VAL A 156 -5.93 16.53 -3.35
N GLU A 157 -6.47 17.66 -3.85
CA GLU A 157 -7.13 17.69 -5.16
C GLU A 157 -6.18 17.33 -6.30
N PHE A 158 -4.95 17.86 -6.26
CA PHE A 158 -3.90 17.53 -7.22
C PHE A 158 -3.57 16.04 -7.17
N GLY A 159 -3.32 15.47 -5.99
CA GLY A 159 -2.99 14.06 -5.82
C GLY A 159 -4.09 13.13 -6.34
N LEU A 160 -5.35 13.40 -6.02
CA LEU A 160 -6.49 12.61 -6.49
C LEU A 160 -6.70 12.71 -8.01
N ARG A 161 -6.44 13.90 -8.61
CA ARG A 161 -6.49 14.06 -10.08
C ARG A 161 -5.36 13.31 -10.75
N TRP A 162 -4.16 13.36 -10.18
CA TRP A 162 -2.99 12.64 -10.68
C TRP A 162 -3.25 11.12 -10.65
N ALA A 163 -3.71 10.59 -9.53
CA ALA A 163 -4.05 9.17 -9.37
C ALA A 163 -5.09 8.73 -10.41
N LYS A 164 -6.19 9.50 -10.57
CA LYS A 164 -7.21 9.23 -11.60
C LYS A 164 -6.62 9.21 -13.01
N HIS A 165 -5.79 10.20 -13.35
CA HIS A 165 -5.18 10.28 -14.70
C HIS A 165 -4.25 9.10 -14.98
N SER A 166 -3.44 8.71 -14.00
CA SER A 166 -2.55 7.55 -14.11
C SER A 166 -3.32 6.25 -14.39
N ARG A 167 -4.47 6.05 -13.73
CA ARG A 167 -5.32 4.89 -13.95
C ARG A 167 -5.99 4.88 -15.31
N LEU A 168 -6.56 6.01 -15.74
CA LEU A 168 -7.22 6.09 -17.04
C LEU A 168 -6.23 5.76 -18.16
N LYS A 169 -4.99 6.21 -18.06
CA LYS A 169 -3.95 5.83 -19.02
C LYS A 169 -3.66 4.32 -19.06
N ARG A 170 -3.78 3.63 -17.92
CA ARG A 170 -3.61 2.17 -17.88
C ARG A 170 -4.80 1.42 -18.46
N ILE A 171 -6.02 1.96 -18.33
CA ILE A 171 -7.25 1.36 -18.88
C ILE A 171 -7.29 1.51 -20.40
N ASP A 172 -6.84 2.66 -20.95
CA ASP A 172 -6.80 2.90 -22.40
C ASP A 172 -5.65 2.17 -23.11
N GLY A 173 -4.66 1.68 -22.39
CA GLY A 173 -3.56 0.89 -22.94
C GLY A 173 -3.64 -0.55 -22.47
N LYS A 174 -3.99 -1.47 -23.39
CA LYS A 174 -3.94 -2.94 -23.27
C LYS A 174 -3.94 -3.47 -21.84
N GLU A 175 -4.81 -4.42 -21.51
CA GLU A 175 -4.80 -5.11 -20.22
C GLU A 175 -3.35 -5.45 -19.80
N PRO A 176 -2.96 -5.14 -18.55
CA PRO A 176 -1.62 -5.50 -18.09
C PRO A 176 -1.49 -7.01 -18.21
N ASP A 177 -0.57 -7.46 -19.04
CA ASP A 177 -0.21 -8.88 -19.10
C ASP A 177 0.59 -9.22 -17.83
N TYR A 178 -0.10 -9.68 -16.81
CA TYR A 178 0.51 -10.08 -15.54
C TYR A 178 1.38 -11.32 -15.66
N MET A 179 1.32 -12.04 -16.77
CA MET A 179 2.05 -13.29 -17.02
C MET A 179 3.09 -13.15 -18.13
N GLY A 180 3.21 -11.97 -18.76
CA GLY A 180 4.07 -11.74 -19.91
C GLY A 180 5.45 -11.17 -19.59
N GLU A 181 6.19 -10.87 -20.64
CA GLU A 181 7.58 -10.38 -20.63
C GLU A 181 7.82 -9.15 -19.73
N ASN A 182 6.79 -8.35 -19.48
CA ASN A 182 6.89 -7.15 -18.63
C ASN A 182 7.18 -7.43 -17.16
N ASN A 183 7.04 -8.68 -16.70
CA ASN A 183 7.30 -9.07 -15.30
C ASN A 183 8.59 -9.87 -15.14
N GLU A 184 9.34 -10.14 -16.20
CA GLU A 184 10.61 -10.88 -16.12
C GLU A 184 11.60 -10.21 -15.19
N HIS A 185 11.68 -8.87 -15.21
CA HIS A 185 12.56 -8.11 -14.32
C HIS A 185 12.21 -8.29 -12.84
N LEU A 186 10.92 -8.43 -12.50
CA LEU A 186 10.48 -8.68 -11.14
C LEU A 186 10.84 -10.09 -10.69
N VAL A 187 10.62 -11.09 -11.56
CA VAL A 187 10.98 -12.48 -11.30
C VAL A 187 12.49 -12.61 -11.14
N LEU A 188 13.26 -11.96 -12.02
CA LEU A 188 14.72 -11.93 -11.93
C LEU A 188 15.19 -11.26 -10.63
N TYR A 189 14.62 -10.12 -10.26
CA TYR A 189 14.94 -9.42 -9.02
C TYR A 189 14.69 -10.32 -7.80
N LEU A 190 13.52 -10.95 -7.72
CA LEU A 190 13.17 -11.86 -6.63
C LEU A 190 14.08 -13.10 -6.61
N SER A 191 14.44 -13.66 -7.76
CA SER A 191 15.37 -14.80 -7.84
C SER A 191 16.78 -14.42 -7.37
N LEU A 192 17.23 -13.20 -7.62
CA LEU A 192 18.52 -12.72 -7.15
C LEU A 192 18.58 -12.52 -5.63
N ILE A 193 17.47 -12.19 -4.98
CA ILE A 193 17.39 -12.10 -3.52
C ILE A 193 17.48 -13.48 -2.87
N HIS A 194 16.97 -14.52 -3.53
CA HIS A 194 16.96 -15.89 -3.03
C HIS A 194 18.19 -16.73 -3.43
N ILE A 195 19.19 -16.15 -4.08
CA ILE A 195 20.44 -16.87 -4.46
C ILE A 195 21.20 -17.45 -3.24
N SER A 196 20.91 -17.00 -2.04
CA SER A 196 21.56 -17.53 -0.81
C SER A 196 20.84 -18.75 -0.21
N GLU A 197 19.68 -19.16 -0.71
CA GLU A 197 19.04 -20.40 -0.23
C GLU A 197 19.60 -21.65 -0.90
N PRO A 198 19.99 -22.68 -0.12
CA PRO A 198 20.35 -23.95 -0.68
C PRO A 198 19.12 -24.56 -1.36
N THR A 199 19.27 -24.90 -2.64
CA THR A 199 18.27 -25.63 -3.41
C THR A 199 17.75 -26.82 -2.61
N ARG A 200 16.49 -26.77 -2.17
CA ARG A 200 15.82 -27.96 -1.66
C ARG A 200 15.64 -28.93 -2.83
N PRO A 201 16.15 -30.15 -2.76
CA PRO A 201 15.80 -31.17 -3.76
C PRO A 201 14.31 -31.45 -3.66
N TYR A 202 13.65 -31.49 -4.80
CA TYR A 202 12.27 -31.89 -4.95
C TYR A 202 12.06 -33.35 -4.50
#